data_e147b4b943fe768f0bb55cf3630376ae
#
_entry.id   e147b4b943fe768f0bb55cf3630376ae
#
_cell.length_a   1.000
_cell.length_b   1.000
_cell.length_c   1.000
_cell.angle_alpha   90.00
_cell.angle_beta   90.00
_cell.angle_gamma   90.00
#
_symmetry.space_group_name_H-M   'P 1'
#
loop_
_entity.id
_entity.type
_entity.pdbx_description
1 polymer ?
#
loop_
_entity_poly.entity_id
_entity_poly.type
_entity_poly.pdbx_seq_one_letter_code
_entity_poly.pdbx_strand_id
1 'polypeptide(L)'
;MKDARNTRNTKEKRNKAIKEPINEKGYKKRIRENLRQAATGSDIEEIEHAIALFEKNKLEDNGDLEDAQERLEFLNLRKEIRDAILRRHPGILDKAIANVQSSQYRSELMHYLENAKKLKEHLGELNRFSHDILQMEQETISEIRSYHHPPKGVKEVMLSTYLVLGYEESKLREWTDIQCLLGRYGKESLMREVRNADTINLDEHTCKRVEQLQKDFTIDDIRVVSNGAAAFYLWNQNMTRKYSKDKQRSSASTNPPPAANRKKNKG
;
A
#
# COMPACT_ATOMS: atom_id res chain seq x y z
N MET A 1 37.87 27.85 60.95
CA MET A 1 36.66 28.59 60.50
C MET A 1 37.02 29.62 59.40
N LYS A 2 37.60 29.22 58.25
CA LYS A 2 37.89 30.15 57.13
C LYS A 2 37.52 29.63 55.73
N ASP A 3 36.87 28.48 55.59
CA ASP A 3 36.59 27.91 54.27
C ASP A 3 35.15 27.96 53.78
N ALA A 4 34.20 28.51 54.58
CA ALA A 4 32.78 28.58 54.22
C ALA A 4 32.35 29.85 53.46
N ARG A 5 33.22 30.85 53.32
CA ARG A 5 32.90 32.14 52.67
C ARG A 5 33.27 32.19 51.19
N ASN A 6 34.09 31.28 50.71
CA ASN A 6 34.59 31.34 49.32
C ASN A 6 33.71 30.58 48.31
N THR A 7 32.86 29.65 48.81
CA THR A 7 31.97 28.84 47.93
C THR A 7 30.65 29.53 47.62
N ARG A 8 30.21 30.54 48.35
CA ARG A 8 28.98 31.32 48.03
C ARG A 8 29.23 32.34 46.93
N ASN A 9 30.41 32.91 46.84
CA ASN A 9 30.73 33.98 45.86
C ASN A 9 30.98 33.42 44.45
N THR A 10 31.32 32.14 44.31
CA THR A 10 31.50 31.49 43.03
C THR A 10 30.17 31.00 42.42
N LYS A 11 29.16 30.69 43.26
CA LYS A 11 27.81 30.33 42.76
C LYS A 11 27.01 31.54 42.30
N GLU A 12 27.13 32.68 42.97
CA GLU A 12 26.49 33.94 42.54
C GLU A 12 27.09 34.54 41.27
N LYS A 13 28.42 34.39 41.05
CA LYS A 13 29.06 34.80 39.79
C LYS A 13 28.69 33.89 38.60
N ARG A 14 28.38 32.60 38.82
CA ARG A 14 27.92 31.69 37.76
C ARG A 14 26.46 31.93 37.36
N ASN A 15 25.61 32.41 38.24
CA ASN A 15 24.22 32.72 37.92
C ASN A 15 24.02 34.15 37.35
N LYS A 16 25.08 34.99 37.29
CA LYS A 16 25.02 36.31 36.67
C LYS A 16 25.52 36.34 35.22
N ALA A 17 26.01 35.24 34.73
CA ALA A 17 26.62 35.15 33.39
C ALA A 17 25.70 34.43 32.39
N ILE A 18 24.43 34.71 32.29
CA ILE A 18 23.61 34.48 31.06
C ILE A 18 22.27 35.19 31.27
N LYS A 19 22.28 36.52 31.15
CA LYS A 19 21.15 37.32 30.70
C LYS A 19 21.73 38.49 29.89
N GLU A 20 22.36 38.15 28.77
CA GLU A 20 22.39 39.12 27.69
C GLU A 20 20.92 39.41 27.34
N PRO A 21 20.51 40.69 27.22
CA PRO A 21 19.19 41.00 26.72
C PRO A 21 19.12 40.36 25.32
N ILE A 22 18.27 39.34 25.18
CA ILE A 22 18.00 38.72 23.90
C ILE A 22 17.57 39.89 23.01
N ASN A 23 18.42 40.28 22.06
CA ASN A 23 18.10 41.31 21.11
C ASN A 23 16.84 40.86 20.38
N GLU A 24 15.69 41.40 20.74
CA GLU A 24 14.37 41.02 20.23
C GLU A 24 14.34 41.01 18.69
N LYS A 25 15.02 41.96 18.08
CA LYS A 25 15.20 41.98 16.63
C LYS A 25 16.00 40.76 16.12
N GLY A 26 17.07 40.41 16.80
CA GLY A 26 17.88 39.24 16.45
C GLY A 26 17.10 37.94 16.62
N TYR A 27 16.27 37.83 17.68
CA TYR A 27 15.41 36.66 17.92
C TYR A 27 14.35 36.50 16.80
N LYS A 28 13.63 37.57 16.48
CA LYS A 28 12.63 37.60 15.39
C LYS A 28 13.27 37.26 14.02
N LYS A 29 14.48 37.77 13.75
CA LYS A 29 15.22 37.40 12.53
C LYS A 29 15.54 35.93 12.48
N ARG A 30 15.95 35.32 13.59
CA ARG A 30 16.28 33.88 13.66
C ARG A 30 15.04 33.00 13.44
N ILE A 31 13.88 33.37 14.00
CA ILE A 31 12.62 32.66 13.75
C ILE A 31 12.28 32.64 12.26
N ARG A 32 12.38 33.78 11.60
CA ARG A 32 12.10 33.92 10.18
C ARG A 32 13.07 33.10 9.32
N GLU A 33 14.34 33.12 9.68
CA GLU A 33 15.37 32.33 8.98
C GLU A 33 15.12 30.81 9.15
N ASN A 34 14.76 30.39 10.37
CA ASN A 34 14.39 28.99 10.61
C ASN A 34 13.16 28.57 9.78
N LEU A 35 12.14 29.44 9.67
CA LEU A 35 10.96 29.17 8.84
C LEU A 35 11.32 28.97 7.37
N ARG A 36 12.15 29.87 6.82
CA ARG A 36 12.63 29.77 5.43
C ARG A 36 13.43 28.49 5.21
N GLN A 37 14.32 28.16 6.14
CA GLN A 37 15.11 26.94 6.07
C GLN A 37 14.23 25.71 6.11
N ALA A 38 13.27 25.63 7.05
CA ALA A 38 12.33 24.54 7.14
C ALA A 38 11.48 24.40 5.86
N ALA A 39 11.01 25.50 5.28
CA ALA A 39 10.21 25.50 4.04
C ALA A 39 10.97 24.93 2.83
N THR A 40 12.31 24.95 2.81
CA THR A 40 13.10 24.28 1.77
C THR A 40 13.31 22.78 2.03
N GLY A 41 13.00 22.33 3.23
CA GLY A 41 13.18 20.94 3.67
C GLY A 41 12.08 20.00 3.21
N SER A 42 12.14 18.77 3.75
CA SER A 42 11.14 17.72 3.51
C SER A 42 10.60 17.11 4.81
N ASP A 43 10.99 17.65 5.95
CA ASP A 43 10.54 17.22 7.27
C ASP A 43 9.28 17.99 7.67
N ILE A 44 8.16 17.27 7.73
CA ILE A 44 6.85 17.83 8.05
C ILE A 44 6.83 18.40 9.47
N GLU A 45 7.39 17.67 10.43
CA GLU A 45 7.38 18.07 11.85
C GLU A 45 8.22 19.35 12.06
N GLU A 46 9.36 19.47 11.36
CA GLU A 46 10.20 20.65 11.41
C GLU A 46 9.46 21.88 10.84
N ILE A 47 8.77 21.74 9.72
CA ILE A 47 7.98 22.82 9.12
C ILE A 47 6.82 23.23 10.03
N GLU A 48 6.05 22.27 10.55
CA GLU A 48 4.95 22.53 11.48
C GLU A 48 5.44 23.27 12.73
N HIS A 49 6.56 22.85 13.30
CA HIS A 49 7.16 23.52 14.45
C HIS A 49 7.61 24.96 14.12
N ALA A 50 8.23 25.16 12.96
CA ALA A 50 8.67 26.48 12.53
C ALA A 50 7.49 27.43 12.27
N ILE A 51 6.41 26.96 11.65
CA ILE A 51 5.16 27.70 11.46
C ILE A 51 4.56 28.09 12.83
N ALA A 52 4.40 27.12 13.73
CA ALA A 52 3.84 27.36 15.06
C ALA A 52 4.66 28.39 15.85
N LEU A 53 6.00 28.36 15.74
CA LEU A 53 6.88 29.31 16.39
C LEU A 53 6.74 30.71 15.78
N PHE A 54 6.59 30.83 14.46
CA PHE A 54 6.38 32.08 13.74
C PHE A 54 5.06 32.73 14.16
N GLU A 55 3.96 31.99 14.14
CA GLU A 55 2.62 32.43 14.54
C GLU A 55 2.54 32.84 16.00
N LYS A 56 3.14 32.05 16.93
CA LYS A 56 3.21 32.34 18.36
C LYS A 56 3.86 33.71 18.65
N ASN A 57 4.87 34.06 17.85
CA ASN A 57 5.56 35.33 18.00
C ASN A 57 4.89 36.49 17.24
N LYS A 58 3.74 36.24 16.58
CA LYS A 58 2.96 37.23 15.84
C LYS A 58 3.80 38.06 14.89
N LEU A 59 4.68 37.39 14.15
CA LEU A 59 5.52 38.04 13.16
C LEU A 59 4.67 38.40 11.94
N GLU A 60 4.95 39.57 11.37
CA GLU A 60 4.32 40.01 10.12
C GLU A 60 4.74 39.07 8.99
N ASP A 61 3.77 38.59 8.21
CA ASP A 61 4.05 37.73 7.06
C ASP A 61 4.47 38.62 5.86
N ASN A 62 5.60 38.24 5.28
CA ASN A 62 6.12 38.85 4.04
C ASN A 62 6.25 37.80 2.94
N GLY A 63 5.37 36.78 2.95
CA GLY A 63 5.37 35.62 2.09
C GLY A 63 6.06 34.38 2.66
N ASP A 64 6.88 34.53 3.72
CA ASP A 64 7.62 33.40 4.31
C ASP A 64 6.69 32.34 4.95
N LEU A 65 5.58 32.78 5.56
CA LEU A 65 4.60 31.89 6.18
C LEU A 65 3.77 31.19 5.09
N GLU A 66 3.34 31.91 4.09
CA GLU A 66 2.62 31.38 2.94
C GLU A 66 3.44 30.28 2.24
N ASP A 67 4.73 30.57 1.91
CA ASP A 67 5.65 29.59 1.32
C ASP A 67 5.79 28.33 2.18
N ALA A 68 5.91 28.47 3.51
CA ALA A 68 6.03 27.36 4.42
C ALA A 68 4.72 26.51 4.51
N GLN A 69 3.56 27.17 4.51
CA GLN A 69 2.26 26.52 4.52
C GLN A 69 2.00 25.76 3.21
N GLU A 70 2.31 26.35 2.06
CA GLU A 70 2.24 25.68 0.77
C GLU A 70 3.13 24.44 0.71
N ARG A 71 4.37 24.58 1.21
CA ARG A 71 5.30 23.45 1.29
C ARG A 71 4.76 22.32 2.17
N LEU A 72 4.20 22.66 3.32
CA LEU A 72 3.59 21.70 4.26
C LEU A 72 2.41 20.98 3.60
N GLU A 73 1.52 21.71 2.92
CA GLU A 73 0.39 21.12 2.20
C GLU A 73 0.87 20.12 1.13
N PHE A 74 1.84 20.51 0.30
CA PHE A 74 2.43 19.63 -0.69
C PHE A 74 2.99 18.33 -0.07
N LEU A 75 3.75 18.43 1.02
CA LEU A 75 4.35 17.27 1.68
C LEU A 75 3.30 16.36 2.31
N ASN A 76 2.25 16.93 2.90
CA ASN A 76 1.15 16.18 3.48
C ASN A 76 0.37 15.40 2.41
N LEU A 77 0.03 16.03 1.29
CA LEU A 77 -0.62 15.35 0.16
C LEU A 77 0.26 14.24 -0.42
N ARG A 78 1.57 14.48 -0.56
CA ARG A 78 2.53 13.46 -1.01
C ARG A 78 2.61 12.28 -0.05
N LYS A 79 2.61 12.54 1.26
CA LYS A 79 2.61 11.50 2.30
C LYS A 79 1.29 10.71 2.26
N GLU A 80 0.15 11.39 2.21
CA GLU A 80 -1.18 10.77 2.18
C GLU A 80 -1.32 9.78 1.00
N ILE A 81 -0.96 10.21 -0.21
CA ILE A 81 -1.08 9.34 -1.39
C ILE A 81 -0.09 8.17 -1.36
N ARG A 82 1.13 8.37 -0.86
CA ARG A 82 2.09 7.28 -0.68
C ARG A 82 1.61 6.25 0.35
N ASP A 83 1.10 6.72 1.49
CA ASP A 83 0.57 5.85 2.54
C ASP A 83 -0.67 5.10 2.07
N ALA A 84 -1.54 5.73 1.26
CA ALA A 84 -2.69 5.09 0.64
C ALA A 84 -2.28 3.95 -0.31
N ILE A 85 -1.23 4.18 -1.14
CA ILE A 85 -0.68 3.15 -2.03
C ILE A 85 -0.13 1.96 -1.22
N LEU A 86 0.60 2.22 -0.13
CA LEU A 86 1.16 1.17 0.73
C LEU A 86 0.09 0.36 1.45
N ARG A 87 -0.98 1.01 1.92
CA ARG A 87 -2.08 0.35 2.63
C ARG A 87 -2.99 -0.49 1.72
N ARG A 88 -2.98 -0.26 0.42
CA ARG A 88 -3.76 -1.00 -0.59
C ARG A 88 -5.26 -1.10 -0.27
N HIS A 89 -5.83 -0.12 0.40
CA HIS A 89 -7.23 -0.10 0.79
C HIS A 89 -8.03 0.82 -0.14
N PRO A 90 -9.09 0.31 -0.85
CA PRO A 90 -9.81 1.06 -1.88
C PRO A 90 -10.33 2.42 -1.41
N GLY A 91 -11.00 2.48 -0.25
CA GLY A 91 -11.57 3.73 0.27
C GLY A 91 -10.52 4.77 0.68
N ILE A 92 -9.34 4.34 1.15
CA ILE A 92 -8.23 5.24 1.47
C ILE A 92 -7.60 5.77 0.18
N LEU A 93 -7.44 4.90 -0.85
CA LEU A 93 -6.97 5.29 -2.17
C LEU A 93 -7.91 6.31 -2.83
N ASP A 94 -9.22 6.10 -2.75
CA ASP A 94 -10.20 7.01 -3.32
C ASP A 94 -10.10 8.41 -2.74
N LYS A 95 -9.99 8.50 -1.41
CA LYS A 95 -9.82 9.77 -0.70
C LYS A 95 -8.53 10.47 -1.10
N ALA A 96 -7.40 9.77 -1.06
CA ALA A 96 -6.10 10.35 -1.41
C ALA A 96 -6.03 10.79 -2.88
N ILE A 97 -6.60 10.00 -3.80
CA ILE A 97 -6.72 10.37 -5.22
C ILE A 97 -7.54 11.65 -5.37
N ALA A 98 -8.70 11.76 -4.70
CA ALA A 98 -9.54 12.94 -4.78
C ALA A 98 -8.83 14.19 -4.24
N ASN A 99 -8.15 14.08 -3.08
CA ASN A 99 -7.41 15.18 -2.48
C ASN A 99 -6.32 15.71 -3.42
N VAL A 100 -5.50 14.82 -4.01
CA VAL A 100 -4.46 15.24 -4.97
C VAL A 100 -5.07 15.81 -6.26
N GLN A 101 -6.17 15.24 -6.77
CA GLN A 101 -6.81 15.72 -8.00
C GLN A 101 -7.37 17.13 -7.88
N SER A 102 -7.87 17.50 -6.69
CA SER A 102 -8.44 18.81 -6.40
C SER A 102 -7.39 19.85 -5.98
N SER A 103 -6.17 19.42 -5.67
CA SER A 103 -5.11 20.33 -5.22
C SER A 103 -4.40 21.04 -6.38
N GLN A 104 -3.76 22.17 -6.07
CA GLN A 104 -2.87 22.88 -7.00
C GLN A 104 -1.63 22.06 -7.37
N TYR A 105 -1.23 21.09 -6.52
CA TYR A 105 -0.03 20.24 -6.72
C TYR A 105 -0.28 18.98 -7.57
N ARG A 106 -1.40 18.94 -8.30
CA ARG A 106 -1.74 17.80 -9.15
C ARG A 106 -0.66 17.43 -10.16
N SER A 107 0.00 18.44 -10.74
CA SER A 107 1.05 18.24 -11.75
C SER A 107 2.29 17.57 -11.16
N GLU A 108 2.75 18.07 -10.01
CA GLU A 108 3.94 17.59 -9.32
C GLU A 108 3.74 16.18 -8.73
N LEU A 109 2.51 15.86 -8.33
CA LEU A 109 2.14 14.58 -7.77
C LEU A 109 1.57 13.59 -8.81
N MET A 110 1.64 13.93 -10.12
CA MET A 110 1.06 13.12 -11.20
C MET A 110 1.53 11.66 -11.18
N HIS A 111 2.82 11.43 -10.95
CA HIS A 111 3.36 10.07 -10.87
C HIS A 111 2.71 9.22 -9.78
N TYR A 112 2.53 9.79 -8.58
CA TYR A 112 1.82 9.10 -7.49
C TYR A 112 0.35 8.91 -7.80
N LEU A 113 -0.29 9.91 -8.41
CA LEU A 113 -1.69 9.86 -8.80
C LEU A 113 -1.96 8.75 -9.82
N GLU A 114 -1.12 8.60 -10.83
CA GLU A 114 -1.22 7.52 -11.83
C GLU A 114 -1.02 6.14 -11.20
N ASN A 115 -0.03 6.00 -10.33
CA ASN A 115 0.23 4.75 -9.62
C ASN A 115 -0.95 4.38 -8.70
N ALA A 116 -1.51 5.34 -7.97
CA ALA A 116 -2.68 5.13 -7.13
C ALA A 116 -3.91 4.70 -7.95
N LYS A 117 -4.16 5.32 -9.11
CA LYS A 117 -5.25 4.94 -10.03
C LYS A 117 -5.09 3.54 -10.59
N LYS A 118 -3.88 3.18 -11.04
CA LYS A 118 -3.58 1.82 -11.52
C LYS A 118 -3.78 0.77 -10.42
N LEU A 119 -3.33 1.08 -9.20
CA LEU A 119 -3.55 0.20 -8.05
C LEU A 119 -5.05 0.06 -7.73
N LYS A 120 -5.82 1.16 -7.73
CA LYS A 120 -7.27 1.12 -7.52
C LYS A 120 -7.97 0.23 -8.56
N GLU A 121 -7.63 0.35 -9.84
CA GLU A 121 -8.15 -0.50 -10.91
C GLU A 121 -7.82 -1.97 -10.66
N HIS A 122 -6.56 -2.28 -10.34
CA HIS A 122 -6.11 -3.62 -10.02
C HIS A 122 -6.90 -4.23 -8.85
N LEU A 123 -7.04 -3.50 -7.72
CA LEU A 123 -7.83 -3.97 -6.58
C LEU A 123 -9.32 -4.15 -6.92
N GLY A 124 -9.87 -3.28 -7.77
CA GLY A 124 -11.23 -3.42 -8.28
C GLY A 124 -11.44 -4.69 -9.11
N GLU A 125 -10.45 -5.11 -9.91
CA GLU A 125 -10.50 -6.38 -10.64
C GLU A 125 -10.45 -7.58 -9.68
N LEU A 126 -9.55 -7.55 -8.69
CA LEU A 126 -9.45 -8.62 -7.68
C LEU A 126 -10.75 -8.78 -6.88
N ASN A 127 -11.37 -7.68 -6.48
CA ASN A 127 -12.66 -7.70 -5.79
C ASN A 127 -13.78 -8.30 -6.66
N ARG A 128 -13.78 -8.02 -7.97
CA ARG A 128 -14.74 -8.64 -8.89
C ARG A 128 -14.53 -10.16 -9.01
N PHE A 129 -13.28 -10.63 -9.04
CA PHE A 129 -12.99 -12.06 -9.11
C PHE A 129 -13.45 -12.81 -7.86
N SER A 130 -13.31 -12.20 -6.70
CA SER A 130 -13.70 -12.81 -5.42
C SER A 130 -15.17 -12.61 -5.05
N HIS A 131 -15.92 -11.80 -5.83
CA HIS A 131 -17.30 -11.41 -5.49
C HIS A 131 -18.21 -12.61 -5.19
N ASP A 132 -18.28 -13.58 -6.10
CA ASP A 132 -19.16 -14.73 -5.96
C ASP A 132 -18.81 -15.59 -4.74
N ILE A 133 -17.50 -15.74 -4.46
CA ILE A 133 -17.03 -16.45 -3.28
C ILE A 133 -17.43 -15.71 -2.01
N LEU A 134 -17.24 -14.38 -1.96
CA LEU A 134 -17.51 -13.57 -0.77
C LEU A 134 -19.01 -13.41 -0.46
N GLN A 135 -19.88 -13.67 -1.45
CA GLN A 135 -21.34 -13.74 -1.27
C GLN A 135 -21.83 -15.14 -0.91
N MET A 136 -20.95 -16.13 -0.91
CA MET A 136 -21.30 -17.52 -0.63
C MET A 136 -21.69 -17.71 0.83
N GLU A 137 -22.74 -18.48 1.07
CA GLU A 137 -23.17 -18.86 2.42
C GLU A 137 -22.18 -19.82 3.07
N GLN A 138 -22.11 -19.79 4.39
CA GLN A 138 -21.20 -20.68 5.17
C GLN A 138 -21.53 -22.16 4.97
N GLU A 139 -22.79 -22.46 4.70
CA GLU A 139 -23.29 -23.80 4.40
C GLU A 139 -22.61 -24.41 3.18
N THR A 140 -22.36 -23.63 2.15
CA THR A 140 -21.66 -24.06 0.92
C THR A 140 -20.21 -24.48 1.21
N ILE A 141 -19.50 -23.73 2.06
CA ILE A 141 -18.15 -24.12 2.49
C ILE A 141 -18.19 -25.37 3.35
N SER A 142 -19.21 -25.48 4.22
CA SER A 142 -19.42 -26.66 5.05
C SER A 142 -19.76 -27.89 4.23
N GLU A 143 -20.52 -27.74 3.14
CA GLU A 143 -20.82 -28.80 2.17
C GLU A 143 -19.51 -29.32 1.55
N ILE A 144 -18.68 -28.44 0.97
CA ILE A 144 -17.39 -28.83 0.37
C ILE A 144 -16.52 -29.55 1.41
N ARG A 145 -16.46 -29.04 2.63
CA ARG A 145 -15.72 -29.67 3.73
C ARG A 145 -16.24 -31.04 4.13
N SER A 146 -17.55 -31.29 3.98
CA SER A 146 -18.20 -32.54 4.44
C SER A 146 -17.88 -33.78 3.58
N TYR A 147 -17.35 -33.59 2.36
CA TYR A 147 -17.02 -34.73 1.50
C TYR A 147 -15.94 -35.61 2.13
N HIS A 148 -16.24 -36.88 2.42
CA HIS A 148 -15.23 -37.83 2.84
C HIS A 148 -14.33 -38.22 1.66
N HIS A 149 -14.96 -38.40 0.50
CA HIS A 149 -14.30 -38.61 -0.80
C HIS A 149 -14.80 -37.52 -1.74
N PRO A 150 -14.03 -36.46 -1.94
CA PRO A 150 -14.49 -35.37 -2.78
C PRO A 150 -14.74 -35.86 -4.20
N PRO A 151 -15.79 -35.41 -4.85
CA PRO A 151 -16.00 -35.68 -6.26
C PRO A 151 -14.80 -35.24 -7.10
N LYS A 152 -14.61 -35.89 -8.26
CA LYS A 152 -13.54 -35.57 -9.19
C LYS A 152 -13.63 -34.10 -9.61
N GLY A 153 -12.53 -33.40 -9.54
CA GLY A 153 -12.45 -31.96 -9.82
C GLY A 153 -12.56 -31.04 -8.59
N VAL A 154 -13.32 -31.43 -7.56
CA VAL A 154 -13.46 -30.62 -6.34
C VAL A 154 -12.15 -30.54 -5.55
N LYS A 155 -11.44 -31.68 -5.39
CA LYS A 155 -10.12 -31.71 -4.74
C LYS A 155 -9.12 -30.83 -5.49
N GLU A 156 -9.06 -30.96 -6.81
CA GLU A 156 -8.15 -30.21 -7.68
C GLU A 156 -8.43 -28.71 -7.64
N VAL A 157 -9.70 -28.31 -7.61
CA VAL A 157 -10.09 -26.91 -7.48
C VAL A 157 -9.69 -26.34 -6.12
N MET A 158 -9.98 -27.05 -5.03
CA MET A 158 -9.63 -26.57 -3.70
C MET A 158 -8.13 -26.56 -3.45
N LEU A 159 -7.39 -27.57 -3.95
CA LEU A 159 -5.93 -27.54 -3.95
C LEU A 159 -5.40 -26.32 -4.71
N SER A 160 -5.91 -26.06 -5.92
CA SER A 160 -5.55 -24.88 -6.70
C SER A 160 -5.82 -23.57 -5.94
N THR A 161 -6.95 -23.50 -5.22
CA THR A 161 -7.32 -22.33 -4.42
C THR A 161 -6.28 -22.04 -3.33
N TYR A 162 -5.86 -23.05 -2.58
CA TYR A 162 -4.84 -22.87 -1.54
C TYR A 162 -3.45 -22.59 -2.12
N LEU A 163 -3.10 -23.14 -3.30
CA LEU A 163 -1.87 -22.77 -4.00
C LEU A 163 -1.88 -21.28 -4.40
N VAL A 164 -2.99 -20.78 -4.92
CA VAL A 164 -3.17 -19.34 -5.24
C VAL A 164 -3.06 -18.47 -4.00
N LEU A 165 -3.53 -18.96 -2.84
CA LEU A 165 -3.39 -18.28 -1.54
C LEU A 165 -1.97 -18.36 -0.95
N GLY A 166 -1.04 -19.05 -1.61
CA GLY A 166 0.36 -19.14 -1.20
C GLY A 166 0.71 -20.31 -0.28
N TYR A 167 -0.16 -21.31 -0.19
CA TYR A 167 0.14 -22.52 0.57
C TYR A 167 1.07 -23.44 -0.22
N GLU A 168 1.97 -24.13 0.48
CA GLU A 168 2.87 -25.14 -0.12
C GLU A 168 2.11 -26.43 -0.45
N GLU A 169 2.25 -26.94 -1.66
CA GLU A 169 1.61 -28.19 -2.11
C GLU A 169 1.98 -29.38 -1.23
N SER A 170 3.20 -29.38 -0.68
CA SER A 170 3.68 -30.41 0.25
C SER A 170 2.82 -30.60 1.51
N LYS A 171 2.09 -29.55 1.91
CA LYS A 171 1.20 -29.49 3.08
C LYS A 171 -0.27 -29.76 2.74
N LEU A 172 -0.58 -30.06 1.47
CA LEU A 172 -1.94 -30.22 0.92
C LEU A 172 -2.10 -31.55 0.17
N ARG A 173 -1.36 -32.58 0.58
CA ARG A 173 -1.29 -33.86 -0.14
C ARG A 173 -2.60 -34.62 -0.07
N GLU A 174 -3.17 -34.65 1.13
CA GLU A 174 -4.39 -35.38 1.40
C GLU A 174 -5.60 -34.45 1.44
N TRP A 175 -6.77 -34.99 1.15
CA TRP A 175 -8.00 -34.21 1.26
C TRP A 175 -8.26 -33.71 2.68
N THR A 176 -7.88 -34.48 3.68
CA THR A 176 -7.98 -34.13 5.10
C THR A 176 -7.19 -32.86 5.45
N ASP A 177 -6.08 -32.59 4.78
CA ASP A 177 -5.30 -31.35 4.99
C ASP A 177 -6.13 -30.15 4.54
N ILE A 178 -6.79 -30.25 3.37
CA ILE A 178 -7.67 -29.22 2.82
C ILE A 178 -8.90 -29.03 3.72
N GLN A 179 -9.51 -30.14 4.20
CA GLN A 179 -10.64 -30.07 5.15
C GLN A 179 -10.28 -29.34 6.44
N CYS A 180 -9.07 -29.53 6.96
CA CYS A 180 -8.58 -28.80 8.13
C CYS A 180 -8.52 -27.30 7.87
N LEU A 181 -8.07 -26.88 6.70
CA LEU A 181 -8.01 -25.47 6.31
C LEU A 181 -9.42 -24.87 6.12
N LEU A 182 -10.33 -25.60 5.47
CA LEU A 182 -11.73 -25.20 5.31
C LEU A 182 -12.47 -25.04 6.66
N GLY A 183 -11.99 -25.70 7.71
CA GLY A 183 -12.54 -25.59 9.07
C GLY A 183 -12.02 -24.42 9.89
N ARG A 184 -11.11 -23.61 9.38
CA ARG A 184 -10.56 -22.47 10.12
C ARG A 184 -11.54 -21.31 10.20
N TYR A 185 -11.51 -20.58 11.31
CA TYR A 185 -12.41 -19.47 11.61
C TYR A 185 -11.63 -18.16 11.81
N GLY A 186 -12.35 -17.05 11.77
CA GLY A 186 -11.80 -15.73 12.09
C GLY A 186 -10.79 -15.22 11.05
N LYS A 187 -9.58 -14.89 11.50
CA LYS A 187 -8.56 -14.33 10.62
C LYS A 187 -8.03 -15.30 9.57
N GLU A 188 -8.09 -16.59 9.88
CA GLU A 188 -7.60 -17.69 9.05
C GLU A 188 -8.72 -18.36 8.24
N SER A 189 -9.90 -17.77 8.14
CA SER A 189 -10.97 -18.29 7.33
C SER A 189 -10.68 -18.10 5.85
N LEU A 190 -11.03 -19.12 5.03
CA LEU A 190 -10.86 -19.06 3.58
C LEU A 190 -11.46 -17.80 2.96
N MET A 191 -12.64 -17.36 3.40
CA MET A 191 -13.30 -16.14 2.90
C MET A 191 -12.46 -14.88 3.14
N ARG A 192 -11.76 -14.82 4.26
CA ARG A 192 -10.89 -13.68 4.57
C ARG A 192 -9.60 -13.73 3.76
N GLU A 193 -9.03 -14.91 3.57
CA GLU A 193 -7.84 -15.08 2.74
C GLU A 193 -8.14 -14.71 1.28
N VAL A 194 -9.28 -15.18 0.72
CA VAL A 194 -9.74 -14.81 -0.63
C VAL A 194 -9.96 -13.31 -0.76
N ARG A 195 -10.55 -12.65 0.24
CA ARG A 195 -10.75 -11.19 0.24
C ARG A 195 -9.45 -10.41 0.16
N ASN A 196 -8.39 -10.93 0.78
CA ASN A 196 -7.09 -10.27 0.88
C ASN A 196 -6.08 -10.80 -0.18
N ALA A 197 -6.50 -11.75 -1.02
CA ALA A 197 -5.64 -12.33 -2.03
C ALA A 197 -5.21 -11.31 -3.09
N ASP A 198 -3.95 -11.41 -3.52
CA ASP A 198 -3.37 -10.55 -4.54
C ASP A 198 -2.47 -11.37 -5.48
N THR A 199 -2.41 -10.99 -6.74
CA THR A 199 -1.55 -11.63 -7.74
C THR A 199 -0.06 -11.36 -7.52
N ILE A 200 0.29 -10.39 -6.67
CA ILE A 200 1.69 -10.06 -6.33
C ILE A 200 2.45 -11.24 -5.70
N ASN A 201 1.72 -12.10 -4.99
CA ASN A 201 2.30 -13.26 -4.30
C ASN A 201 2.31 -14.53 -5.17
N LEU A 202 1.79 -14.46 -6.39
CA LEU A 202 1.82 -15.57 -7.33
C LEU A 202 3.17 -15.62 -8.07
N ASP A 203 3.57 -16.84 -8.40
CA ASP A 203 4.69 -17.12 -9.30
C ASP A 203 4.25 -17.93 -10.51
N GLU A 204 5.15 -18.06 -11.48
CA GLU A 204 4.89 -18.78 -12.71
C GLU A 204 4.71 -20.29 -12.49
N HIS A 205 5.41 -20.84 -11.49
CA HIS A 205 5.32 -22.27 -11.17
C HIS A 205 3.92 -22.58 -10.62
N THR A 206 3.44 -21.77 -9.67
CA THR A 206 2.09 -21.89 -9.10
C THR A 206 1.02 -21.75 -10.19
N CYS A 207 1.12 -20.76 -11.08
CA CYS A 207 0.18 -20.59 -12.19
C CYS A 207 0.12 -21.80 -13.09
N LYS A 208 1.27 -22.34 -13.53
CA LYS A 208 1.33 -23.55 -14.34
C LYS A 208 0.77 -24.77 -13.62
N ARG A 209 1.01 -24.87 -12.31
CA ARG A 209 0.48 -25.98 -11.50
C ARG A 209 -1.03 -25.94 -11.40
N VAL A 210 -1.61 -24.75 -11.18
CA VAL A 210 -3.07 -24.53 -11.17
C VAL A 210 -3.68 -24.90 -12.53
N GLU A 211 -3.07 -24.46 -13.63
CA GLU A 211 -3.50 -24.82 -14.98
C GLU A 211 -3.48 -26.34 -15.21
N GLN A 212 -2.43 -27.03 -14.75
CA GLN A 212 -2.33 -28.50 -14.85
C GLN A 212 -3.40 -29.22 -14.03
N LEU A 213 -3.70 -28.74 -12.82
CA LEU A 213 -4.73 -29.35 -11.96
C LEU A 213 -6.14 -29.19 -12.54
N GLN A 214 -6.40 -28.10 -13.26
CA GLN A 214 -7.73 -27.79 -13.78
C GLN A 214 -7.93 -28.12 -15.26
N LYS A 215 -6.89 -28.58 -15.96
CA LYS A 215 -6.91 -28.78 -17.44
C LYS A 215 -7.97 -29.79 -17.92
N ASP A 216 -8.29 -30.79 -17.10
CA ASP A 216 -9.17 -31.90 -17.46
C ASP A 216 -10.65 -31.62 -17.11
N PHE A 217 -10.95 -30.40 -16.62
CA PHE A 217 -12.29 -29.99 -16.18
C PHE A 217 -12.72 -28.70 -16.83
N THR A 218 -14.00 -28.62 -17.16
CA THR A 218 -14.67 -27.36 -17.52
C THR A 218 -15.41 -26.80 -16.30
N ILE A 219 -15.77 -25.52 -16.36
CA ILE A 219 -16.63 -24.87 -15.33
C ILE A 219 -17.95 -25.63 -15.14
N ASP A 220 -18.52 -26.15 -16.24
CA ASP A 220 -19.79 -26.84 -16.18
C ASP A 220 -19.66 -28.23 -15.53
N ASP A 221 -18.56 -28.96 -15.74
CA ASP A 221 -18.27 -30.21 -15.05
C ASP A 221 -18.22 -30.00 -13.52
N ILE A 222 -17.56 -28.92 -13.10
CA ILE A 222 -17.46 -28.59 -11.66
C ILE A 222 -18.81 -28.12 -11.09
N ARG A 223 -19.56 -27.31 -11.86
CA ARG A 223 -20.84 -26.76 -11.43
C ARG A 223 -21.90 -27.83 -11.20
N VAL A 224 -21.92 -28.88 -12.03
CA VAL A 224 -22.84 -30.03 -11.87
C VAL A 224 -22.59 -30.73 -10.52
N VAL A 225 -21.37 -30.70 -10.04
CA VAL A 225 -20.98 -31.39 -8.78
C VAL A 225 -21.12 -30.48 -7.56
N SER A 226 -20.66 -29.23 -7.66
CA SER A 226 -20.73 -28.25 -6.58
C SER A 226 -20.66 -26.82 -7.14
N ASN A 227 -21.72 -26.05 -6.90
CA ASN A 227 -21.74 -24.63 -7.27
C ASN A 227 -20.67 -23.82 -6.53
N GLY A 228 -20.39 -24.17 -5.27
CA GLY A 228 -19.35 -23.53 -4.50
C GLY A 228 -17.97 -23.77 -5.09
N ALA A 229 -17.64 -25.01 -5.44
CA ALA A 229 -16.37 -25.34 -6.08
C ALA A 229 -16.23 -24.63 -7.45
N ALA A 230 -17.33 -24.45 -8.20
CA ALA A 230 -17.30 -23.74 -9.47
C ALA A 230 -16.91 -22.25 -9.33
N ALA A 231 -17.33 -21.58 -8.25
CA ALA A 231 -16.90 -20.21 -7.98
C ALA A 231 -15.39 -20.13 -7.69
N PHE A 232 -14.85 -21.08 -6.93
CA PHE A 232 -13.39 -21.17 -6.69
C PHE A 232 -12.63 -21.50 -7.98
N TYR A 233 -13.17 -22.37 -8.84
CA TYR A 233 -12.59 -22.66 -10.14
C TYR A 233 -12.41 -21.39 -11.00
N LEU A 234 -13.46 -20.57 -11.13
CA LEU A 234 -13.41 -19.31 -11.86
C LEU A 234 -12.43 -18.32 -11.22
N TRP A 235 -12.43 -18.23 -9.90
CA TRP A 235 -11.52 -17.38 -9.17
C TRP A 235 -10.06 -17.75 -9.44
N ASN A 236 -9.71 -19.04 -9.36
CA ASN A 236 -8.37 -19.54 -9.66
C ASN A 236 -7.93 -19.16 -11.07
N GLN A 237 -8.80 -19.35 -12.08
CA GLN A 237 -8.51 -18.97 -13.45
C GLN A 237 -8.33 -17.46 -13.63
N ASN A 238 -9.16 -16.65 -12.96
CA ASN A 238 -9.05 -15.20 -13.05
C ASN A 238 -7.75 -14.71 -12.42
N MET A 239 -7.33 -15.26 -11.28
CA MET A 239 -6.09 -14.91 -10.59
C MET A 239 -4.86 -15.26 -11.45
N THR A 240 -4.79 -16.45 -12.02
CA THR A 240 -3.66 -16.87 -12.90
C THR A 240 -3.60 -16.06 -14.20
N ARG A 241 -4.74 -15.77 -14.83
CA ARG A 241 -4.81 -14.90 -16.01
C ARG A 241 -4.38 -13.47 -15.69
N LYS A 242 -4.79 -12.94 -14.55
CA LYS A 242 -4.40 -11.59 -14.10
C LYS A 242 -2.89 -11.51 -13.90
N TYR A 243 -2.29 -12.48 -13.20
CA TYR A 243 -0.85 -12.59 -13.04
C TYR A 243 -0.12 -12.57 -14.39
N SER A 244 -0.56 -13.39 -15.34
CA SER A 244 0.05 -13.47 -16.68
C SER A 244 -0.01 -12.15 -17.43
N LYS A 245 -1.14 -11.43 -17.36
CA LYS A 245 -1.30 -10.10 -17.95
C LYS A 245 -0.40 -9.05 -17.30
N ASP A 246 -0.30 -9.05 -15.96
CA ASP A 246 0.50 -8.10 -15.21
C ASP A 246 2.00 -8.31 -15.49
N LYS A 247 2.44 -9.58 -15.62
CA LYS A 247 3.80 -9.93 -15.98
C LYS A 247 4.16 -9.47 -17.41
N GLN A 248 3.26 -9.65 -18.38
CA GLN A 248 3.47 -9.18 -19.75
C GLN A 248 3.58 -7.65 -19.83
N ARG A 249 2.74 -6.91 -19.06
CA ARG A 249 2.81 -5.45 -19.00
C ARG A 249 4.13 -4.97 -18.41
N SER A 250 4.65 -5.63 -17.38
CA SER A 250 5.92 -5.30 -16.75
C SER A 250 7.10 -5.54 -17.69
N SER A 251 7.12 -6.64 -18.45
CA SER A 251 8.17 -6.95 -19.42
C SER A 251 8.15 -6.02 -20.65
N ALA A 252 6.98 -5.58 -21.10
CA ALA A 252 6.84 -4.63 -22.19
C ALA A 252 7.32 -3.21 -21.82
N SER A 253 7.21 -2.84 -20.55
CA SER A 253 7.67 -1.52 -20.03
C SER A 253 9.19 -1.42 -19.88
N THR A 254 9.91 -2.55 -19.87
CA THR A 254 11.38 -2.58 -19.70
C THR A 254 12.14 -2.60 -21.03
N ASN A 255 11.47 -2.79 -22.16
CA ASN A 255 12.11 -2.71 -23.49
C ASN A 255 11.97 -1.27 -24.03
N PRO A 256 13.08 -0.51 -24.20
CA PRO A 256 13.03 0.79 -24.88
C PRO A 256 12.59 0.59 -26.35
N PRO A 257 11.83 1.50 -26.94
CA PRO A 257 11.45 1.41 -28.35
C PRO A 257 12.72 1.35 -29.22
N PRO A 258 12.74 0.57 -30.31
CA PRO A 258 13.88 0.46 -31.18
C PRO A 258 14.24 1.85 -31.72
N ALA A 259 15.51 2.23 -31.57
CA ALA A 259 16.03 3.52 -32.01
C ALA A 259 15.64 3.75 -33.47
N ALA A 260 14.84 4.80 -33.70
CA ALA A 260 14.43 5.23 -35.04
C ALA A 260 15.68 5.48 -35.87
N ASN A 261 15.88 4.69 -36.91
CA ASN A 261 16.98 4.75 -37.85
C ASN A 261 16.96 6.11 -38.55
N ARG A 262 17.71 7.10 -38.02
CA ARG A 262 17.94 8.37 -38.70
C ARG A 262 18.74 8.06 -39.98
N LYS A 263 18.06 7.89 -41.10
CA LYS A 263 18.65 7.94 -42.41
C LYS A 263 19.40 9.30 -42.56
N LYS A 264 20.72 9.25 -42.54
CA LYS A 264 21.57 10.35 -43.00
C LYS A 264 21.33 10.51 -44.48
N ASN A 265 20.49 11.49 -44.85
CA ASN A 265 20.52 12.01 -46.20
C ASN A 265 21.83 12.82 -46.35
N LYS A 266 22.81 12.27 -47.04
CA LYS A 266 23.88 13.03 -47.70
C LYS A 266 23.33 13.44 -49.05
N GLY A 267 23.17 14.71 -49.23
CA GLY A 267 23.01 15.42 -50.49
C GLY A 267 23.68 16.80 -50.29
#